data_1d0f3571cdcfaf40c1cc62e34da48190
#
_entry.id   1d0f3571cdcfaf40c1cc62e34da48190
#
_cell.length_a   1.000
_cell.length_b   1.000
_cell.length_c   1.000
_cell.angle_alpha   90.00
_cell.angle_beta   90.00
_cell.angle_gamma   90.00
#
_symmetry.space_group_name_H-M   'P 1'
#
loop_
_entity.id
_entity.type
_entity.pdbx_description
1 polymer ?
#
loop_
_entity_poly.entity_id
_entity_poly.type
_entity_poly.pdbx_seq_one_letter_code
_entity_poly.pdbx_strand_id
1 'polypeptide(L)'
;MYIHRISARDLPDLWFQAVHDILDHGRRFTIDRGSYAGQNRLEYDYFIGHVQFPGTKPLLPDIPPSCGIPNPVDEDYIYGGPGYQRSYIEYLMTAHKEPGESYTYGERLTHVPIRGDKMNWWKSGQSDIIDQREVDGKIVFEEKDGLYLNQIEWVIDTYKRYGYRNNQMVLQVAHPSDLTLVDPPCLRSIDTRIEDNRLHFFIYFRSWDLWGGLPANLAGMQNLKEYMASEIGVKDGEMVVESKGLHLYGYAEDLAKLRCLRD
;
A
#
# COMPACT_ATOMS: atom_id res chain seq x y z
N MET A 1 16.28 16.75 -10.96
CA MET A 1 15.28 15.76 -10.56
C MET A 1 14.55 15.27 -11.79
N TYR A 2 14.55 13.96 -12.02
CA TYR A 2 13.86 13.35 -13.15
C TYR A 2 12.63 12.57 -12.65
N ILE A 3 11.51 12.64 -13.38
CA ILE A 3 10.28 11.93 -13.05
C ILE A 3 10.14 10.75 -14.01
N HIS A 4 10.30 9.55 -13.47
CA HIS A 4 10.07 8.31 -14.19
C HIS A 4 8.59 7.98 -14.23
N ARG A 5 8.04 7.75 -15.42
CA ARG A 5 6.62 7.45 -15.63
C ARG A 5 6.47 6.16 -16.39
N ILE A 6 5.73 5.22 -15.81
CA ILE A 6 5.42 3.93 -16.43
C ILE A 6 3.90 3.78 -16.52
N SER A 7 3.40 3.46 -17.70
CA SER A 7 2.01 3.02 -17.89
C SER A 7 2.02 1.53 -18.20
N ALA A 8 1.40 0.78 -17.31
CA ALA A 8 1.39 -0.67 -17.35
C ALA A 8 -0.03 -1.22 -17.52
N ARG A 9 -0.13 -2.40 -18.09
CA ARG A 9 -1.40 -3.10 -18.22
C ARG A 9 -1.88 -3.66 -16.88
N ASP A 10 -1.01 -4.35 -16.16
CA ASP A 10 -1.28 -5.03 -14.89
C ASP A 10 -0.10 -4.90 -13.91
N LEU A 11 -0.23 -5.48 -12.72
CA LEU A 11 0.79 -5.34 -11.67
C LEU A 11 2.13 -5.99 -12.03
N PRO A 12 2.18 -7.22 -12.58
CA PRO A 12 3.43 -7.81 -13.05
C PRO A 12 4.11 -7.00 -14.15
N ASP A 13 3.34 -6.42 -15.06
CA ASP A 13 3.86 -5.57 -16.14
C ASP A 13 4.51 -4.29 -15.57
N LEU A 14 3.87 -3.64 -14.58
CA LEU A 14 4.47 -2.49 -13.89
C LEU A 14 5.82 -2.85 -13.27
N TRP A 15 5.86 -3.97 -12.53
CA TRP A 15 7.08 -4.44 -11.89
C TRP A 15 8.18 -4.70 -12.90
N PHE A 16 7.88 -5.44 -13.96
CA PHE A 16 8.86 -5.78 -14.98
C PHE A 16 9.42 -4.55 -15.70
N GLN A 17 8.55 -3.63 -16.11
CA GLN A 17 8.98 -2.38 -16.76
C GLN A 17 9.85 -1.54 -15.82
N ALA A 18 9.48 -1.42 -14.52
CA ALA A 18 10.24 -0.66 -13.55
C ALA A 18 11.61 -1.29 -13.26
N VAL A 19 11.69 -2.63 -13.15
CA VAL A 19 12.96 -3.34 -13.00
C VAL A 19 13.89 -3.12 -14.20
N HIS A 20 13.31 -3.15 -15.41
CA HIS A 20 14.07 -2.91 -16.63
C HIS A 20 14.60 -1.47 -16.70
N ASP A 21 13.72 -0.49 -16.43
CA ASP A 21 14.04 0.93 -16.53
C ASP A 21 15.04 1.40 -15.45
N ILE A 22 14.96 0.87 -14.22
CA ILE A 22 15.85 1.28 -13.13
C ILE A 22 17.31 0.86 -13.36
N LEU A 23 17.54 -0.23 -14.08
CA LEU A 23 18.88 -0.68 -14.48
C LEU A 23 19.54 0.33 -15.43
N ASP A 24 18.76 1.02 -16.27
CA ASP A 24 19.27 2.03 -17.21
C ASP A 24 19.36 3.43 -16.60
N HIS A 25 18.37 3.81 -15.77
CA HIS A 25 18.16 5.19 -15.38
C HIS A 25 18.24 5.43 -13.88
N GLY A 26 18.33 4.36 -13.06
CA GLY A 26 18.50 4.48 -11.62
C GLY A 26 19.84 5.10 -11.25
N ARG A 27 19.83 6.03 -10.30
CA ARG A 27 21.04 6.59 -9.75
C ARG A 27 21.56 5.72 -8.60
N ARG A 28 22.86 5.50 -8.57
CA ARG A 28 23.49 4.70 -7.51
C ARG A 28 23.73 5.55 -6.27
N PHE A 29 23.28 5.03 -5.13
CA PHE A 29 23.51 5.61 -3.81
C PHE A 29 24.08 4.56 -2.86
N THR A 30 24.88 5.03 -1.90
CA THR A 30 25.20 4.27 -0.69
C THR A 30 24.23 4.68 0.39
N ILE A 31 23.69 3.72 1.13
CA ILE A 31 22.70 3.95 2.19
C ILE A 31 23.45 4.39 3.45
N ASP A 32 23.19 5.62 3.91
CA ASP A 32 23.90 6.19 5.07
C ASP A 32 23.24 5.82 6.41
N ARG A 33 21.94 5.47 6.41
CA ARG A 33 21.15 5.24 7.62
C ARG A 33 20.09 4.16 7.43
N GLY A 34 19.66 3.55 8.54
CA GLY A 34 18.60 2.53 8.57
C GLY A 34 19.14 1.11 8.48
N SER A 35 18.24 0.16 8.27
CA SER A 35 18.52 -1.28 8.36
C SER A 35 19.55 -1.80 7.34
N TYR A 36 19.78 -1.07 6.27
CA TYR A 36 20.68 -1.45 5.18
C TYR A 36 21.87 -0.49 5.03
N ALA A 37 22.25 0.24 6.09
CA ALA A 37 23.39 1.17 6.07
C ALA A 37 24.68 0.50 5.56
N GLY A 38 25.39 1.18 4.66
CA GLY A 38 26.61 0.70 4.02
C GLY A 38 26.38 -0.10 2.71
N GLN A 39 25.14 -0.48 2.39
CA GLN A 39 24.81 -1.13 1.13
C GLN A 39 24.54 -0.12 0.02
N ASN A 40 24.70 -0.55 -1.23
CA ASN A 40 24.33 0.25 -2.41
C ASN A 40 22.91 -0.07 -2.86
N ARG A 41 22.30 0.91 -3.52
CA ARG A 41 21.04 0.74 -4.23
C ARG A 41 20.97 1.62 -5.48
N LEU A 42 20.21 1.20 -6.47
CA LEU A 42 19.74 2.06 -7.56
C LEU A 42 18.43 2.70 -7.14
N GLU A 43 18.25 3.99 -7.39
CA GLU A 43 17.04 4.73 -6.95
C GLU A 43 16.61 5.73 -8.00
N TYR A 44 15.29 5.89 -8.16
CA TYR A 44 14.70 6.99 -8.91
C TYR A 44 14.60 8.25 -8.06
N ASP A 45 14.74 9.42 -8.70
CA ASP A 45 14.43 10.71 -8.05
C ASP A 45 12.94 10.79 -7.68
N TYR A 46 12.06 10.40 -8.63
CA TYR A 46 10.62 10.29 -8.43
C TYR A 46 10.01 9.32 -9.44
N PHE A 47 9.09 8.51 -8.98
CA PHE A 47 8.41 7.48 -9.76
C PHE A 47 6.90 7.66 -9.75
N ILE A 48 6.27 7.50 -10.92
CA ILE A 48 4.81 7.41 -11.08
C ILE A 48 4.51 6.18 -11.94
N GLY A 49 3.75 5.25 -11.39
CA GLY A 49 3.21 4.08 -12.09
C GLY A 49 1.71 4.19 -12.28
N HIS A 50 1.21 3.96 -13.49
CA HIS A 50 -0.22 3.86 -13.78
C HIS A 50 -0.54 2.45 -14.27
N VAL A 51 -1.43 1.76 -13.56
CA VAL A 51 -1.87 0.39 -13.86
C VAL A 51 -3.32 0.40 -14.28
N GLN A 52 -3.59 -0.02 -15.51
CA GLN A 52 -4.92 0.06 -16.12
C GLN A 52 -5.86 -1.05 -15.65
N PHE A 53 -5.34 -2.27 -15.50
CA PHE A 53 -6.12 -3.45 -15.10
C PHE A 53 -5.45 -4.17 -13.93
N PRO A 54 -5.34 -3.54 -12.74
CA PRO A 54 -4.56 -4.08 -11.62
C PRO A 54 -5.12 -5.38 -11.04
N GLY A 55 -6.41 -5.69 -11.27
CA GLY A 55 -7.05 -6.94 -10.87
C GLY A 55 -6.77 -8.14 -11.78
N THR A 56 -6.00 -7.96 -12.86
CA THR A 56 -5.61 -9.08 -13.75
C THR A 56 -4.73 -10.07 -13.01
N LYS A 57 -5.11 -11.35 -13.03
CA LYS A 57 -4.32 -12.42 -12.39
C LYS A 57 -3.25 -12.96 -13.35
N PRO A 58 -2.08 -13.42 -12.83
CA PRO A 58 -1.67 -13.37 -11.43
C PRO A 58 -1.37 -11.92 -10.98
N LEU A 59 -1.52 -11.62 -9.67
CA LEU A 59 -1.17 -10.30 -9.12
C LEU A 59 0.32 -10.13 -8.90
N LEU A 60 1.04 -11.23 -8.75
CA LEU A 60 2.49 -11.27 -8.52
C LEU A 60 3.24 -11.59 -9.82
N PRO A 61 4.47 -11.08 -9.97
CA PRO A 61 5.34 -11.52 -11.05
C PRO A 61 5.57 -13.03 -10.97
N ASP A 62 5.34 -13.71 -12.08
CA ASP A 62 5.63 -15.13 -12.24
C ASP A 62 6.85 -15.28 -13.18
N ILE A 63 8.01 -15.59 -12.59
CA ILE A 63 9.26 -15.77 -13.33
C ILE A 63 9.38 -17.25 -13.68
N PRO A 64 9.49 -17.60 -14.98
CA PRO A 64 9.64 -18.99 -15.38
C PRO A 64 10.84 -19.66 -14.70
N PRO A 65 10.68 -20.88 -14.15
CA PRO A 65 11.77 -21.59 -13.48
C PRO A 65 13.03 -21.78 -14.36
N SER A 66 12.87 -21.80 -15.68
CA SER A 66 13.96 -21.87 -16.65
C SER A 66 14.90 -20.66 -16.59
N CYS A 67 14.48 -19.53 -16.01
CA CYS A 67 15.33 -18.35 -15.83
C CYS A 67 16.35 -18.54 -14.68
N GLY A 68 16.18 -19.56 -13.83
CA GLY A 68 17.07 -19.80 -12.68
C GLY A 68 17.00 -18.73 -11.59
N ILE A 69 15.95 -17.92 -11.59
CA ILE A 69 15.74 -16.81 -10.66
C ILE A 69 14.46 -17.09 -9.86
N PRO A 70 14.46 -16.96 -8.53
CA PRO A 70 13.25 -17.11 -7.74
C PRO A 70 12.26 -15.96 -8.02
N ASN A 71 10.97 -16.23 -7.83
CA ASN A 71 9.96 -15.17 -7.78
C ASN A 71 10.30 -14.16 -6.67
N PRO A 72 10.08 -12.86 -6.90
CA PRO A 72 10.40 -11.84 -5.90
C PRO A 72 9.55 -11.94 -4.64
N VAL A 73 8.36 -12.51 -4.75
CA VAL A 73 7.40 -12.72 -3.65
C VAL A 73 6.74 -14.07 -3.81
N ASP A 74 6.60 -14.78 -2.71
CA ASP A 74 5.82 -16.01 -2.62
C ASP A 74 4.32 -15.68 -2.53
N GLU A 75 3.49 -16.40 -3.24
CA GLU A 75 2.04 -16.25 -3.17
C GLU A 75 1.49 -16.56 -1.78
N ASP A 76 2.09 -17.52 -1.07
CA ASP A 76 1.76 -17.86 0.31
C ASP A 76 1.99 -16.68 1.28
N TYR A 77 2.91 -15.77 0.98
CA TYR A 77 3.09 -14.55 1.77
C TYR A 77 1.86 -13.62 1.68
N ILE A 78 1.22 -13.55 0.53
CA ILE A 78 0.06 -12.67 0.31
C ILE A 78 -1.21 -13.25 0.92
N TYR A 79 -1.48 -14.54 0.67
CA TYR A 79 -2.76 -15.16 1.01
C TYR A 79 -2.74 -15.99 2.30
N GLY A 80 -1.58 -16.22 2.87
CA GLY A 80 -1.35 -17.09 4.01
C GLY A 80 -1.16 -18.54 3.59
N GLY A 81 -0.02 -19.10 3.96
CA GLY A 81 0.36 -20.45 3.65
C GLY A 81 1.45 -20.97 4.60
N PRO A 82 1.93 -22.18 4.38
CA PRO A 82 2.95 -22.79 5.21
C PRO A 82 4.23 -21.92 5.27
N GLY A 83 4.70 -21.62 6.48
CA GLY A 83 5.90 -20.82 6.70
C GLY A 83 5.66 -19.35 7.03
N TYR A 84 4.43 -18.86 6.92
CA TYR A 84 4.08 -17.49 7.28
C TYR A 84 3.13 -17.48 8.49
N GLN A 85 3.43 -16.65 9.49
CA GLN A 85 2.61 -16.53 10.72
C GLN A 85 1.28 -15.81 10.44
N ARG A 86 1.29 -14.89 9.47
CA ARG A 86 0.09 -14.19 8.97
C ARG A 86 0.25 -13.89 7.48
N SER A 87 -0.88 -13.73 6.79
CA SER A 87 -0.90 -13.25 5.41
C SER A 87 -0.65 -11.74 5.33
N TYR A 88 -0.22 -11.26 4.16
CA TYR A 88 -0.10 -9.82 3.94
C TYR A 88 -1.47 -9.12 3.92
N ILE A 89 -2.52 -9.82 3.53
CA ILE A 89 -3.90 -9.31 3.61
C ILE A 89 -4.30 -9.10 5.07
N GLU A 90 -4.03 -10.06 5.94
CA GLU A 90 -4.28 -9.92 7.39
C GLU A 90 -3.46 -8.77 7.98
N TYR A 91 -2.19 -8.61 7.58
CA TYR A 91 -1.34 -7.49 7.96
C TYR A 91 -1.95 -6.12 7.59
N LEU A 92 -2.66 -6.02 6.46
CA LEU A 92 -3.28 -4.78 6.01
C LEU A 92 -4.66 -4.50 6.63
N MET A 93 -5.42 -5.55 6.92
CA MET A 93 -6.84 -5.42 7.27
C MET A 93 -7.13 -5.60 8.76
N THR A 94 -6.12 -5.83 9.58
CA THR A 94 -6.28 -5.97 11.04
C THR A 94 -5.29 -5.09 11.79
N ALA A 95 -5.62 -4.78 13.05
CA ALA A 95 -4.73 -4.07 13.96
C ALA A 95 -3.69 -4.99 14.64
N HIS A 96 -3.63 -6.27 14.24
CA HIS A 96 -2.71 -7.23 14.84
C HIS A 96 -1.25 -6.86 14.59
N LYS A 97 -0.45 -6.87 15.66
CA LYS A 97 1.00 -6.65 15.62
C LYS A 97 1.72 -7.87 16.17
N GLU A 98 2.77 -8.28 15.49
CA GLU A 98 3.70 -9.28 16.00
C GLU A 98 4.67 -8.67 17.01
N PRO A 99 5.23 -9.47 17.93
CA PRO A 99 6.23 -8.99 18.86
C PRO A 99 7.42 -8.31 18.14
N GLY A 100 7.73 -7.08 18.53
CA GLY A 100 8.80 -6.28 17.93
C GLY A 100 8.35 -5.31 16.83
N GLU A 101 7.12 -5.40 16.34
CA GLU A 101 6.57 -4.41 15.40
C GLU A 101 6.16 -3.13 16.14
N SER A 102 6.75 -2.01 15.75
CA SER A 102 6.39 -0.69 16.30
C SER A 102 5.06 -0.15 15.74
N TYR A 103 4.70 -0.57 14.54
CA TYR A 103 3.43 -0.29 13.86
C TYR A 103 3.16 -1.36 12.78
N THR A 104 1.91 -1.41 12.33
CA THR A 104 1.53 -2.09 11.07
C THR A 104 0.71 -1.13 10.20
N TYR A 105 0.62 -1.41 8.90
CA TYR A 105 -0.28 -0.64 8.04
C TYR A 105 -1.74 -0.87 8.44
N GLY A 106 -2.09 -2.11 8.79
CA GLY A 106 -3.42 -2.47 9.25
C GLY A 106 -3.84 -1.75 10.53
N GLU A 107 -2.96 -1.65 11.54
CA GLU A 107 -3.22 -0.85 12.74
C GLU A 107 -3.54 0.61 12.36
N ARG A 108 -2.74 1.18 11.43
CA ARG A 108 -2.94 2.57 10.96
C ARG A 108 -4.20 2.75 10.12
N LEU A 109 -4.68 1.71 9.46
CA LEU A 109 -5.88 1.75 8.63
C LEU A 109 -7.16 1.44 9.41
N THR A 110 -7.10 0.49 10.35
CA THR A 110 -8.30 -0.07 10.99
C THR A 110 -8.46 0.33 12.46
N HIS A 111 -7.43 0.89 13.09
CA HIS A 111 -7.45 1.17 14.54
C HIS A 111 -6.78 2.50 14.87
N VAL A 112 -7.28 3.57 14.26
CA VAL A 112 -6.73 4.93 14.43
C VAL A 112 -7.26 5.54 15.72
N PRO A 113 -6.41 5.84 16.72
CA PRO A 113 -6.88 6.47 17.96
C PRO A 113 -7.34 7.90 17.71
N ILE A 114 -8.56 8.21 18.15
CA ILE A 114 -9.11 9.57 18.17
C ILE A 114 -8.91 10.14 19.59
N ARG A 115 -8.07 11.16 19.70
CA ARG A 115 -7.62 11.68 21.01
C ARG A 115 -8.28 13.01 21.38
N GLY A 116 -8.48 13.20 22.68
CA GLY A 116 -8.67 14.45 23.42
C GLY A 116 -9.80 15.33 22.90
N ASP A 117 -9.46 16.44 22.29
CA ASP A 117 -10.39 17.44 21.76
C ASP A 117 -11.35 16.88 20.70
N LYS A 118 -10.87 15.96 19.88
CA LYS A 118 -11.68 15.29 18.86
C LYS A 118 -12.76 14.39 19.47
N MET A 119 -12.46 13.72 20.58
CA MET A 119 -13.45 12.94 21.31
C MET A 119 -14.54 13.83 21.91
N ASN A 120 -14.15 15.01 22.44
CA ASN A 120 -15.12 15.98 22.95
C ASN A 120 -15.99 16.56 21.83
N TRP A 121 -15.41 16.86 20.70
CA TRP A 121 -16.12 17.33 19.51
C TRP A 121 -17.13 16.27 19.01
N TRP A 122 -16.73 15.01 18.96
CA TRP A 122 -17.61 13.89 18.65
C TRP A 122 -18.76 13.75 19.64
N LYS A 123 -18.50 13.80 20.95
CA LYS A 123 -19.53 13.73 22.02
C LYS A 123 -20.49 14.92 22.01
N SER A 124 -20.10 16.04 21.41
CA SER A 124 -20.95 17.23 21.29
C SER A 124 -21.98 17.17 20.14
N GLY A 125 -21.98 16.11 19.33
CA GLY A 125 -22.90 15.96 18.21
C GLY A 125 -22.65 16.93 17.05
N GLN A 126 -21.46 17.54 16.98
CA GLN A 126 -21.07 18.45 15.89
C GLN A 126 -20.71 17.74 14.58
N SER A 127 -20.80 16.43 14.55
CA SER A 127 -20.59 15.63 13.36
C SER A 127 -21.81 14.76 13.13
N ASP A 128 -22.47 14.96 12.01
CA ASP A 128 -23.69 14.22 11.61
C ASP A 128 -23.44 12.72 11.38
N ILE A 129 -22.19 12.32 11.33
CA ILE A 129 -21.75 10.97 10.92
C ILE A 129 -21.43 10.09 12.13
N ILE A 130 -21.14 10.66 13.28
CA ILE A 130 -20.43 9.96 14.39
C ILE A 130 -21.35 9.18 15.33
N ASP A 131 -22.67 9.29 15.21
CA ASP A 131 -23.60 8.51 16.04
C ASP A 131 -23.70 7.03 15.64
N GLN A 132 -23.03 6.63 14.57
CA GLN A 132 -23.10 5.26 14.09
C GLN A 132 -21.80 4.52 14.32
N ARG A 133 -21.74 3.80 15.42
CA ARG A 133 -20.62 2.93 15.78
C ARG A 133 -20.54 1.68 14.92
N GLU A 134 -21.67 1.29 14.35
CA GLU A 134 -21.81 0.09 13.53
C GLU A 134 -22.61 0.40 12.27
N VAL A 135 -22.09 0.02 11.12
CA VAL A 135 -22.74 0.18 9.81
C VAL A 135 -22.70 -1.16 9.11
N ASP A 136 -23.87 -1.66 8.74
CA ASP A 136 -24.06 -2.95 8.08
C ASP A 136 -23.34 -4.12 8.82
N GLY A 137 -23.38 -4.10 10.17
CA GLY A 137 -22.74 -5.11 11.01
C GLY A 137 -21.22 -4.94 11.17
N LYS A 138 -20.64 -3.82 10.68
CA LYS A 138 -19.19 -3.53 10.78
C LYS A 138 -18.94 -2.37 11.74
N ILE A 139 -17.93 -2.54 12.59
CA ILE A 139 -17.54 -1.52 13.58
C ILE A 139 -16.72 -0.45 12.89
N VAL A 140 -17.29 0.74 12.75
CA VAL A 140 -16.59 1.94 12.24
C VAL A 140 -15.85 2.64 13.37
N PHE A 141 -16.46 2.71 14.56
CA PHE A 141 -15.84 3.21 15.78
C PHE A 141 -15.90 2.18 16.89
N GLU A 142 -14.77 1.92 17.52
CA GLU A 142 -14.66 1.09 18.71
C GLU A 142 -14.30 1.96 19.91
N GLU A 143 -15.08 1.87 21.02
CA GLU A 143 -14.77 2.46 22.29
C GLU A 143 -14.43 1.35 23.28
N LYS A 144 -13.14 1.19 23.57
CA LYS A 144 -12.65 0.21 24.54
C LYS A 144 -11.83 0.92 25.64
N ASP A 145 -10.56 1.15 25.36
CA ASP A 145 -9.66 1.98 26.21
C ASP A 145 -9.47 3.37 25.59
N GLY A 146 -10.34 3.75 24.66
CA GLY A 146 -10.33 4.97 23.85
C GLY A 146 -11.31 4.85 22.70
N LEU A 147 -11.36 5.87 21.85
CA LEU A 147 -12.13 5.85 20.63
C LEU A 147 -11.20 5.57 19.45
N TYR A 148 -11.50 4.57 18.65
CA TYR A 148 -10.73 4.15 17.49
C TYR A 148 -11.57 4.22 16.23
N LEU A 149 -10.97 4.71 15.14
CA LEU A 149 -11.59 4.79 13.82
C LEU A 149 -11.07 3.66 12.94
N ASN A 150 -11.96 2.90 12.32
CA ASN A 150 -11.65 2.09 11.15
C ASN A 150 -11.83 2.93 9.89
N GLN A 151 -10.74 3.38 9.28
CA GLN A 151 -10.76 4.24 8.10
C GLN A 151 -11.36 3.53 6.89
N ILE A 152 -11.13 2.22 6.74
CA ILE A 152 -11.62 1.43 5.60
C ILE A 152 -13.16 1.43 5.61
N GLU A 153 -13.76 1.06 6.74
CA GLU A 153 -15.22 1.01 6.88
C GLU A 153 -15.84 2.41 6.81
N TRP A 154 -15.15 3.43 7.36
CA TRP A 154 -15.57 4.81 7.24
C TRP A 154 -15.66 5.30 5.78
N VAL A 155 -14.66 4.99 4.96
CA VAL A 155 -14.65 5.38 3.54
C VAL A 155 -15.75 4.65 2.78
N ILE A 156 -15.92 3.35 3.03
CA ILE A 156 -16.99 2.54 2.43
C ILE A 156 -18.36 3.14 2.75
N ASP A 157 -18.65 3.39 4.03
CA ASP A 157 -19.93 3.96 4.47
C ASP A 157 -20.17 5.35 3.87
N THR A 158 -19.14 6.19 3.87
CA THR A 158 -19.24 7.54 3.31
C THR A 158 -19.62 7.53 1.83
N TYR A 159 -19.01 6.66 1.02
CA TYR A 159 -19.39 6.52 -0.39
C TYR A 159 -20.82 6.00 -0.56
N LYS A 160 -21.25 5.05 0.25
CA LYS A 160 -22.62 4.51 0.21
C LYS A 160 -23.68 5.54 0.57
N ARG A 161 -23.41 6.41 1.54
CA ARG A 161 -24.39 7.40 2.05
C ARG A 161 -24.43 8.70 1.28
N TYR A 162 -23.24 9.22 0.93
CA TYR A 162 -23.13 10.60 0.42
C TYR A 162 -22.77 10.66 -1.06
N GLY A 163 -22.62 9.50 -1.71
CA GLY A 163 -22.34 9.39 -3.13
C GLY A 163 -20.86 9.49 -3.47
N TYR A 164 -20.56 9.31 -4.74
CA TYR A 164 -19.23 8.99 -5.23
C TYR A 164 -18.35 10.21 -5.50
N ARG A 165 -18.91 11.40 -5.66
CA ARG A 165 -18.14 12.61 -5.89
C ARG A 165 -17.62 13.19 -4.57
N ASN A 166 -16.53 12.62 -4.07
CA ASN A 166 -15.95 13.00 -2.80
C ASN A 166 -14.42 12.99 -2.89
N ASN A 167 -13.77 14.12 -2.60
CA ASN A 167 -12.32 14.27 -2.61
C ASN A 167 -11.68 14.17 -1.20
N GLN A 168 -12.43 13.73 -0.20
CA GLN A 168 -11.98 13.64 1.19
C GLN A 168 -11.62 12.21 1.62
N MET A 169 -11.89 11.24 0.75
CA MET A 169 -11.80 9.81 1.09
C MET A 169 -10.38 9.28 0.94
N VAL A 170 -9.53 9.68 1.87
CA VAL A 170 -8.12 9.31 1.94
C VAL A 170 -7.88 8.43 3.18
N LEU A 171 -7.31 7.25 2.97
CA LEU A 171 -6.80 6.38 4.03
C LEU A 171 -5.38 6.85 4.40
N GLN A 172 -5.18 7.30 5.64
CA GLN A 172 -3.91 7.83 6.13
C GLN A 172 -3.15 6.78 6.94
N VAL A 173 -1.99 6.39 6.46
CA VAL A 173 -1.03 5.57 7.23
C VAL A 173 -0.03 6.46 7.95
N ALA A 174 0.33 7.58 7.32
CA ALA A 174 1.24 8.55 7.87
C ALA A 174 0.69 9.25 9.13
N HIS A 175 1.55 9.43 10.12
CA HIS A 175 1.29 10.26 11.29
C HIS A 175 2.43 11.27 11.49
N PRO A 176 2.15 12.51 11.95
CA PRO A 176 3.20 13.51 12.17
C PRO A 176 4.33 13.05 13.09
N SER A 177 4.04 12.23 14.10
CA SER A 177 5.05 11.65 14.99
C SER A 177 5.98 10.64 14.33
N ASP A 178 5.67 10.16 13.12
CA ASP A 178 6.54 9.24 12.38
C ASP A 178 7.92 9.86 12.08
N LEU A 179 8.00 11.20 12.06
CA LEU A 179 9.28 11.92 11.90
C LEU A 179 10.30 11.60 13.00
N THR A 180 9.84 11.12 14.15
CA THR A 180 10.68 10.75 15.30
C THR A 180 11.08 9.27 15.29
N LEU A 181 10.50 8.45 14.40
CA LEU A 181 10.85 7.02 14.29
C LEU A 181 12.15 6.84 13.52
N VAL A 182 12.92 5.83 13.92
CA VAL A 182 14.14 5.41 13.18
C VAL A 182 13.78 4.89 11.80
N ASP A 183 12.70 4.13 11.71
CA ASP A 183 12.18 3.61 10.45
C ASP A 183 10.64 3.84 10.37
N PRO A 184 10.23 5.02 9.89
CA PRO A 184 8.80 5.34 9.74
C PRO A 184 8.14 4.56 8.59
N PRO A 185 6.80 4.42 8.59
CA PRO A 185 6.07 3.73 7.52
C PRO A 185 6.45 4.21 6.12
N CYS A 186 6.71 3.27 5.22
CA CYS A 186 6.98 3.57 3.80
C CYS A 186 5.72 3.99 3.06
N LEU A 187 4.62 3.27 3.24
CA LEU A 187 3.28 3.68 2.79
C LEU A 187 2.85 4.91 3.59
N ARG A 188 2.38 5.96 2.89
CA ARG A 188 1.95 7.21 3.53
C ARG A 188 0.44 7.41 3.46
N SER A 189 -0.14 7.16 2.29
CA SER A 189 -1.57 7.34 2.06
C SER A 189 -2.06 6.49 0.90
N ILE A 190 -3.35 6.18 0.93
CA ILE A 190 -4.11 5.62 -0.17
C ILE A 190 -5.29 6.57 -0.38
N ASP A 191 -5.22 7.42 -1.40
CA ASP A 191 -6.33 8.25 -1.80
C ASP A 191 -7.27 7.46 -2.70
N THR A 192 -8.57 7.74 -2.63
CA THR A 192 -9.57 6.98 -3.34
C THR A 192 -10.46 7.88 -4.19
N ARG A 193 -10.91 7.36 -5.33
CA ARG A 193 -11.90 8.02 -6.18
C ARG A 193 -12.81 7.00 -6.82
N ILE A 194 -14.09 7.33 -6.91
CA ILE A 194 -15.02 6.57 -7.74
C ILE A 194 -15.37 7.41 -8.97
N GLU A 195 -15.05 6.86 -10.14
CA GLU A 195 -15.37 7.44 -11.45
C GLU A 195 -15.86 6.31 -12.37
N ASP A 196 -16.86 6.59 -13.20
CA ASP A 196 -17.48 5.61 -14.10
C ASP A 196 -17.87 4.28 -13.42
N ASN A 197 -18.39 4.40 -12.19
CA ASN A 197 -18.75 3.26 -11.33
C ASN A 197 -17.61 2.29 -11.05
N ARG A 198 -16.36 2.82 -10.94
CA ARG A 198 -15.14 2.09 -10.60
C ARG A 198 -14.39 2.77 -9.48
N LEU A 199 -13.88 1.98 -8.53
CA LEU A 199 -13.04 2.46 -7.45
C LEU A 199 -11.57 2.49 -7.89
N HIS A 200 -10.95 3.64 -7.89
CA HIS A 200 -9.56 3.88 -8.20
C HIS A 200 -8.76 4.19 -6.94
N PHE A 201 -7.52 3.70 -6.87
CA PHE A 201 -6.58 4.02 -5.81
C PHE A 201 -5.43 4.87 -6.32
N PHE A 202 -5.02 5.87 -5.50
CA PHE A 202 -3.82 6.69 -5.67
C PHE A 202 -2.95 6.48 -4.43
N ILE A 203 -1.80 5.85 -4.58
CA ILE A 203 -1.00 5.32 -3.47
C ILE A 203 0.35 6.00 -3.44
N TYR A 204 0.75 6.55 -2.27
CA TYR A 204 2.04 7.18 -2.10
C TYR A 204 2.93 6.45 -1.10
N PHE A 205 4.14 6.12 -1.55
CA PHE A 205 5.23 5.59 -0.74
C PHE A 205 6.38 6.59 -0.63
N ARG A 206 6.87 6.89 0.58
CA ARG A 206 8.05 7.75 0.77
C ARG A 206 9.36 7.12 0.30
N SER A 207 9.44 5.80 0.36
CA SER A 207 10.56 4.95 -0.05
C SER A 207 10.00 3.57 -0.34
N TRP A 208 10.49 2.88 -1.36
CA TRP A 208 9.87 1.64 -1.79
C TRP A 208 10.88 0.67 -2.39
N ASP A 209 10.98 -0.53 -1.84
CA ASP A 209 11.74 -1.61 -2.45
C ASP A 209 11.05 -2.10 -3.72
N LEU A 210 11.76 -2.02 -4.85
CA LEU A 210 11.22 -2.42 -6.14
C LEU A 210 11.13 -3.93 -6.29
N TRP A 211 12.13 -4.69 -5.76
CA TRP A 211 12.21 -6.11 -6.05
C TRP A 211 11.08 -6.90 -5.39
N GLY A 212 11.02 -6.90 -4.07
CA GLY A 212 10.03 -7.67 -3.31
C GLY A 212 8.91 -6.81 -2.73
N GLY A 213 9.22 -5.60 -2.30
CA GLY A 213 8.27 -4.69 -1.66
C GLY A 213 7.16 -4.22 -2.59
N LEU A 214 7.48 -3.78 -3.81
CA LEU A 214 6.47 -3.29 -4.77
C LEU A 214 5.43 -4.36 -5.11
N PRO A 215 5.81 -5.57 -5.57
CA PRO A 215 4.81 -6.57 -5.92
C PRO A 215 3.96 -7.03 -4.74
N ALA A 216 4.58 -7.23 -3.55
CA ALA A 216 3.84 -7.61 -2.35
C ALA A 216 2.81 -6.55 -1.94
N ASN A 217 3.26 -5.28 -1.87
CA ASN A 217 2.39 -4.18 -1.48
C ASN A 217 1.24 -3.99 -2.47
N LEU A 218 1.51 -4.01 -3.77
CA LEU A 218 0.48 -3.81 -4.78
C LEU A 218 -0.54 -4.95 -4.84
N ALA A 219 -0.10 -6.21 -4.67
CA ALA A 219 -1.02 -7.34 -4.57
C ALA A 219 -1.96 -7.19 -3.36
N GLY A 220 -1.42 -6.79 -2.20
CA GLY A 220 -2.23 -6.54 -1.02
C GLY A 220 -3.18 -5.35 -1.20
N MET A 221 -2.70 -4.22 -1.77
CA MET A 221 -3.54 -3.05 -2.05
C MET A 221 -4.64 -3.36 -3.07
N GLN A 222 -4.39 -4.22 -4.03
CA GLN A 222 -5.40 -4.67 -4.98
C GLN A 222 -6.50 -5.48 -4.28
N ASN A 223 -6.13 -6.41 -3.41
CA ASN A 223 -7.12 -7.15 -2.62
C ASN A 223 -7.96 -6.23 -1.71
N LEU A 224 -7.33 -5.24 -1.08
CA LEU A 224 -8.04 -4.21 -0.29
C LEU A 224 -9.01 -3.40 -1.18
N LYS A 225 -8.57 -2.98 -2.37
CA LYS A 225 -9.42 -2.23 -3.30
C LYS A 225 -10.61 -3.05 -3.80
N GLU A 226 -10.40 -4.33 -4.15
CA GLU A 226 -11.46 -5.26 -4.56
C GLU A 226 -12.49 -5.44 -3.43
N TYR A 227 -12.02 -5.59 -2.18
CA TYR A 227 -12.89 -5.66 -1.01
C TYR A 227 -13.74 -4.39 -0.89
N MET A 228 -13.11 -3.21 -0.87
CA MET A 228 -13.82 -1.93 -0.74
C MET A 228 -14.79 -1.70 -1.91
N ALA A 229 -14.40 -2.00 -3.14
CA ALA A 229 -15.26 -1.87 -4.31
C ALA A 229 -16.51 -2.76 -4.20
N SER A 230 -16.32 -4.01 -3.76
CA SER A 230 -17.42 -4.96 -3.53
C SER A 230 -18.39 -4.46 -2.46
N GLU A 231 -17.88 -3.96 -1.34
CA GLU A 231 -18.70 -3.44 -0.24
C GLU A 231 -19.47 -2.16 -0.62
N ILE A 232 -18.85 -1.29 -1.42
CA ILE A 232 -19.51 -0.07 -1.94
C ILE A 232 -20.55 -0.41 -3.02
N GLY A 233 -20.38 -1.52 -3.73
CA GLY A 233 -21.21 -1.93 -4.86
C GLY A 233 -20.78 -1.34 -6.20
N VAL A 234 -19.47 -1.09 -6.37
CA VAL A 234 -18.87 -0.59 -7.62
C VAL A 234 -17.89 -1.61 -8.19
N LYS A 235 -17.40 -1.38 -9.39
CA LYS A 235 -16.38 -2.23 -10.02
C LYS A 235 -14.98 -1.86 -9.57
N ASP A 236 -14.05 -2.79 -9.74
CA ASP A 236 -12.62 -2.52 -9.65
C ASP A 236 -12.16 -1.54 -10.74
N GLY A 237 -11.29 -0.61 -10.36
CA GLY A 237 -10.77 0.46 -11.22
C GLY A 237 -9.24 0.42 -11.33
N GLU A 238 -8.67 1.47 -11.84
CA GLU A 238 -7.24 1.64 -12.06
C GLU A 238 -6.48 1.93 -10.76
N MET A 239 -5.16 1.86 -10.83
CA MET A 239 -4.28 2.19 -9.73
C MET A 239 -3.17 3.12 -10.21
N VAL A 240 -3.00 4.25 -9.53
CA VAL A 240 -1.85 5.14 -9.70
C VAL A 240 -0.98 5.04 -8.46
N VAL A 241 0.30 4.84 -8.64
CA VAL A 241 1.24 4.66 -7.55
C VAL A 241 2.42 5.60 -7.68
N GLU A 242 2.89 6.14 -6.57
CA GLU A 242 3.96 7.13 -6.55
C GLU A 242 4.99 6.83 -5.48
N SER A 243 6.26 7.15 -5.79
CA SER A 243 7.33 7.12 -4.79
C SER A 243 8.42 8.13 -5.11
N LYS A 244 8.89 8.86 -4.10
CA LYS A 244 10.10 9.69 -4.22
C LYS A 244 11.40 8.90 -4.03
N GLY A 245 11.34 7.60 -3.84
CA GLY A 245 12.49 6.74 -3.55
C GLY A 245 12.19 5.28 -3.86
N LEU A 246 11.62 5.00 -5.06
CA LEU A 246 11.55 3.63 -5.56
C LEU A 246 12.97 3.19 -5.87
N HIS A 247 13.39 2.05 -5.29
CA HIS A 247 14.77 1.63 -5.36
C HIS A 247 14.93 0.11 -5.48
N LEU A 248 16.04 -0.28 -6.10
CA LEU A 248 16.51 -1.66 -6.20
C LEU A 248 17.75 -1.82 -5.32
N TYR A 249 17.69 -2.65 -4.32
CA TYR A 249 18.83 -2.95 -3.45
C TYR A 249 19.93 -3.71 -4.20
N GLY A 250 21.18 -3.53 -3.78
CA GLY A 250 22.32 -4.17 -4.41
C GLY A 250 22.26 -5.71 -4.44
N TYR A 251 21.68 -6.33 -3.43
CA TYR A 251 21.48 -7.79 -3.39
C TYR A 251 20.54 -8.32 -4.50
N ALA A 252 19.62 -7.48 -4.97
CA ALA A 252 18.66 -7.83 -6.02
C ALA A 252 19.10 -7.37 -7.41
N GLU A 253 20.18 -6.58 -7.52
CA GLU A 253 20.63 -6.03 -8.81
C GLU A 253 21.04 -7.14 -9.79
N ASP A 254 21.76 -8.15 -9.34
CA ASP A 254 22.19 -9.28 -10.19
C ASP A 254 20.98 -10.12 -10.64
N LEU A 255 20.00 -10.32 -9.75
CA LEU A 255 18.73 -10.99 -10.10
C LEU A 255 17.95 -10.19 -11.15
N ALA A 256 17.91 -8.86 -11.00
CA ALA A 256 17.25 -7.96 -11.93
C ALA A 256 17.93 -7.98 -13.31
N LYS A 257 19.27 -7.98 -13.35
CA LYS A 257 20.04 -8.10 -14.60
C LYS A 257 19.75 -9.42 -15.30
N LEU A 258 19.80 -10.54 -14.57
CA LEU A 258 19.45 -11.85 -15.12
C LEU A 258 18.02 -11.87 -15.64
N ARG A 259 17.06 -11.29 -14.91
CA ARG A 259 15.65 -11.21 -15.34
C ARG A 259 15.47 -10.41 -16.63
N CYS A 260 16.27 -9.38 -16.82
CA CYS A 260 16.27 -8.51 -17.99
C CYS A 260 17.21 -8.96 -19.10
N LEU A 261 17.85 -10.14 -18.98
CA LEU A 261 18.85 -10.65 -19.92
C LEU A 261 19.98 -9.63 -20.18
N ARG A 262 20.50 -9.03 -19.12
CA ARG A 262 21.60 -8.07 -19.16
C ARG A 262 22.85 -8.65 -18.49
N ASP A 263 24.00 -8.21 -18.98
CA ASP A 263 25.32 -8.55 -18.42
C ASP A 263 25.64 -7.74 -17.14
#